data_bb91bd987b2ce0752b36f4efe8ee4634
#
_entry.id   bb91bd987b2ce0752b36f4efe8ee4634
#
_cell.length_a   1.000
_cell.length_b   1.000
_cell.length_c   1.000
_cell.angle_alpha   90.00
_cell.angle_beta   90.00
_cell.angle_gamma   90.00
#
_symmetry.space_group_name_H-M   'P 1'
#
loop_
_entity.id
_entity.type
_entity.pdbx_description
1 polymer ?
#
loop_
_entity_poly.entity_id
_entity_poly.type
_entity_poly.pdbx_seq_one_letter_code
_entity_poly.pdbx_strand_id
1 'polypeptide(L)'
;MVARIDRTGEINYNSFGSKMEIITYRNARDIDVYFEEYDWIYYNIDYKGFKKGQLKCPYEPRTCNIGYLGEGKYGKYENNKNTKNYDGWRNMLKRCYNPKDKQYSRYGGRGVTVCDNWLNFQNYAEWRENNFYQVNDEKMQLDKDILFKGNKIYSPETCIFVPQRINELFVKSDKTRGDLPIGVRQLPYNKFQAYYNNYNGKFISLGVYDTPEEAFLSYKQFKENLIKQVADEYKPYIPKELYEAMYRWEVDIND
;
A
#
# COMPACT_ATOMS: atom_id res chain seq x y z
N MET A 1 3.86 -25.70 -55.11
CA MET A 1 4.27 -25.67 -53.68
C MET A 1 4.15 -24.23 -53.21
N VAL A 2 3.35 -23.97 -52.20
CA VAL A 2 3.31 -22.64 -51.57
C VAL A 2 4.59 -22.48 -50.76
N ALA A 3 5.36 -21.41 -51.00
CA ALA A 3 6.59 -21.18 -50.29
C ALA A 3 6.27 -21.07 -48.78
N ARG A 4 7.02 -21.77 -47.95
CA ARG A 4 6.89 -21.69 -46.48
C ARG A 4 7.32 -20.29 -46.06
N ILE A 5 6.41 -19.49 -45.51
CA ILE A 5 6.73 -18.16 -44.99
C ILE A 5 7.49 -18.37 -43.67
N ASP A 6 8.69 -17.83 -43.57
CA ASP A 6 9.43 -17.65 -42.32
C ASP A 6 9.40 -16.19 -41.94
N ARG A 7 9.10 -15.88 -40.67
CA ARG A 7 9.01 -14.53 -40.11
C ARG A 7 9.95 -14.34 -38.93
N THR A 8 10.91 -15.20 -38.75
CA THR A 8 11.97 -15.04 -37.76
C THR A 8 12.72 -13.73 -37.99
N GLY A 9 12.93 -12.93 -36.93
CA GLY A 9 13.51 -11.60 -36.99
C GLY A 9 12.51 -10.48 -37.28
N GLU A 10 11.21 -10.78 -37.48
CA GLU A 10 10.19 -9.71 -37.63
C GLU A 10 10.02 -8.97 -36.31
N ILE A 11 10.06 -7.62 -36.37
CA ILE A 11 9.94 -6.72 -35.23
C ILE A 11 8.59 -6.03 -35.27
N ASN A 12 7.97 -5.88 -34.10
CA ASN A 12 6.79 -5.08 -33.87
C ASN A 12 6.82 -4.46 -32.46
N TYR A 13 5.90 -3.56 -32.18
CA TYR A 13 5.74 -2.94 -30.86
C TYR A 13 4.36 -3.26 -30.29
N ASN A 14 4.29 -3.50 -28.99
CA ASN A 14 3.01 -3.71 -28.35
C ASN A 14 2.32 -2.38 -28.03
N SER A 15 1.10 -2.46 -27.48
CA SER A 15 0.29 -1.28 -27.11
C SER A 15 0.91 -0.40 -25.99
N PHE A 16 1.99 -0.87 -25.35
CA PHE A 16 2.76 -0.11 -24.36
C PHE A 16 4.06 0.49 -24.92
N GLY A 17 4.38 0.18 -26.18
CA GLY A 17 5.60 0.64 -26.84
C GLY A 17 6.79 -0.29 -26.67
N SER A 18 6.64 -1.45 -25.98
CA SER A 18 7.72 -2.43 -25.81
C SER A 18 8.02 -3.12 -27.14
N LYS A 19 9.31 -3.21 -27.49
CA LYS A 19 9.80 -3.92 -28.68
C LYS A 19 9.58 -5.41 -28.55
N MET A 20 9.05 -6.02 -29.61
CA MET A 20 8.81 -7.44 -29.74
C MET A 20 9.53 -7.96 -30.98
N GLU A 21 10.26 -9.08 -30.86
CA GLU A 21 10.94 -9.74 -31.97
C GLU A 21 10.55 -11.21 -32.03
N ILE A 22 10.18 -11.71 -33.20
CA ILE A 22 9.96 -13.14 -33.42
C ILE A 22 11.32 -13.85 -33.45
N ILE A 23 11.64 -14.60 -32.42
CA ILE A 23 12.90 -15.40 -32.37
C ILE A 23 12.75 -16.79 -32.93
N THR A 24 11.52 -17.30 -33.01
CA THR A 24 11.22 -18.60 -33.65
C THR A 24 9.86 -18.51 -34.35
N TYR A 25 9.82 -18.88 -35.64
CA TYR A 25 8.59 -18.99 -36.41
C TYR A 25 8.37 -20.42 -36.90
N ARG A 26 7.48 -21.16 -36.25
CA ARG A 26 7.09 -22.52 -36.65
C ARG A 26 5.91 -22.49 -37.64
N ASN A 27 4.90 -21.72 -37.35
CA ASN A 27 3.74 -21.42 -38.21
C ASN A 27 2.96 -20.24 -37.59
N ALA A 28 1.87 -19.78 -38.27
CA ALA A 28 1.08 -18.62 -37.81
C ALA A 28 0.36 -18.79 -36.46
N ARG A 29 0.28 -19.99 -35.91
CA ARG A 29 -0.30 -20.29 -34.60
C ARG A 29 0.73 -20.65 -33.54
N ASP A 30 2.00 -20.64 -33.92
CA ASP A 30 3.09 -21.13 -33.05
C ASP A 30 4.38 -20.36 -33.35
N ILE A 31 4.60 -19.30 -32.63
CA ILE A 31 5.78 -18.44 -32.65
C ILE A 31 6.29 -18.20 -31.25
N ASP A 32 7.58 -17.91 -31.11
CA ASP A 32 8.15 -17.38 -29.86
C ASP A 32 8.58 -15.94 -30.07
N VAL A 33 8.23 -15.08 -29.10
CA VAL A 33 8.47 -13.64 -29.18
C VAL A 33 9.30 -13.19 -27.98
N TYR A 34 10.40 -12.50 -28.28
CA TYR A 34 11.31 -11.89 -27.31
C TYR A 34 10.98 -10.43 -27.06
N PHE A 35 10.96 -10.04 -25.79
CA PHE A 35 10.83 -8.67 -25.32
C PHE A 35 12.18 -8.21 -24.79
N GLU A 36 12.94 -7.51 -25.62
CA GLU A 36 14.34 -7.12 -25.36
C GLU A 36 14.51 -6.32 -24.07
N GLU A 37 13.62 -5.36 -23.80
CA GLU A 37 13.69 -4.47 -22.62
C GLU A 37 13.59 -5.23 -21.28
N TYR A 38 13.01 -6.42 -21.29
CA TYR A 38 12.73 -7.22 -20.09
C TYR A 38 13.48 -8.55 -20.07
N ASP A 39 14.30 -8.83 -21.11
CA ASP A 39 14.97 -10.14 -21.30
C ASP A 39 14.00 -11.32 -21.11
N TRP A 40 12.83 -11.24 -21.75
CA TRP A 40 11.74 -12.18 -21.54
C TRP A 40 11.17 -12.73 -22.84
N ILE A 41 10.82 -14.02 -22.87
CA ILE A 41 10.29 -14.71 -24.03
C ILE A 41 8.87 -15.19 -23.80
N TYR A 42 7.98 -14.87 -24.72
CA TYR A 42 6.64 -15.41 -24.78
C TYR A 42 6.62 -16.58 -25.76
N TYR A 43 6.45 -17.79 -25.24
CA TYR A 43 6.50 -19.01 -26.03
C TYR A 43 5.13 -19.40 -26.59
N ASN A 44 5.13 -20.11 -27.78
CA ASN A 44 3.98 -20.80 -28.36
C ASN A 44 2.73 -19.92 -28.50
N ILE A 45 2.88 -18.75 -29.07
CA ILE A 45 1.80 -17.77 -29.24
C ILE A 45 1.37 -17.61 -30.70
N ASP A 46 0.18 -17.05 -30.91
CA ASP A 46 -0.38 -16.77 -32.23
C ASP A 46 0.23 -15.50 -32.84
N TYR A 47 0.69 -15.58 -34.09
CA TYR A 47 1.22 -14.45 -34.86
C TYR A 47 0.25 -13.28 -34.95
N LYS A 48 -1.08 -13.54 -34.95
CA LYS A 48 -2.09 -12.48 -34.99
C LYS A 48 -2.01 -11.55 -33.78
N GLY A 49 -1.73 -12.10 -32.58
CA GLY A 49 -1.50 -11.31 -31.35
C GLY A 49 -0.27 -10.42 -31.48
N PHE A 50 0.84 -10.99 -31.98
CA PHE A 50 2.08 -10.25 -32.30
C PHE A 50 1.82 -9.11 -33.28
N LYS A 51 1.23 -9.43 -34.44
CA LYS A 51 0.95 -8.44 -35.51
C LYS A 51 0.07 -7.28 -35.07
N LYS A 52 -0.87 -7.52 -34.13
CA LYS A 52 -1.75 -6.50 -33.56
C LYS A 52 -1.15 -5.75 -32.37
N GLY A 53 0.07 -6.07 -31.94
CA GLY A 53 0.66 -5.47 -30.75
C GLY A 53 -0.09 -5.76 -29.45
N GLN A 54 -0.81 -6.90 -29.37
CA GLN A 54 -1.65 -7.25 -28.24
C GLN A 54 -0.93 -8.07 -27.15
N LEU A 55 0.31 -8.48 -27.41
CA LEU A 55 1.09 -9.25 -26.46
C LEU A 55 1.53 -8.39 -25.29
N LYS A 56 1.60 -8.99 -24.13
CA LYS A 56 1.88 -8.30 -22.87
C LYS A 56 2.98 -9.02 -22.12
N CYS A 57 4.09 -8.32 -21.90
CA CYS A 57 5.12 -8.81 -21.00
C CYS A 57 4.65 -8.65 -19.54
N PRO A 58 4.79 -9.68 -18.68
CA PRO A 58 4.44 -9.57 -17.26
C PRO A 58 5.30 -8.56 -16.50
N TYR A 59 6.46 -8.20 -17.00
CA TYR A 59 7.40 -7.26 -16.38
C TYR A 59 7.19 -5.80 -16.80
N GLU A 60 6.25 -5.52 -17.72
CA GLU A 60 5.90 -4.15 -18.09
C GLU A 60 5.27 -3.39 -16.92
N PRO A 61 5.74 -2.15 -16.60
CA PRO A 61 5.27 -1.35 -15.48
C PRO A 61 3.91 -0.69 -15.77
N ARG A 62 2.82 -1.45 -15.71
CA ARG A 62 1.47 -1.03 -16.10
C ARG A 62 0.65 -0.40 -14.99
N THR A 63 0.98 -0.69 -13.74
CA THR A 63 0.26 -0.11 -12.60
C THR A 63 0.97 1.14 -12.12
N CYS A 64 0.34 2.29 -12.34
CA CYS A 64 0.92 3.61 -12.02
C CYS A 64 2.28 3.88 -12.69
N ASN A 65 2.56 3.25 -13.85
CA ASN A 65 3.82 3.33 -14.61
C ASN A 65 5.05 2.86 -13.83
N ILE A 66 4.89 2.07 -12.79
CA ILE A 66 5.99 1.58 -11.95
C ILE A 66 5.80 0.11 -11.54
N GLY A 67 4.57 -0.30 -11.22
CA GLY A 67 4.30 -1.66 -10.78
C GLY A 67 3.98 -2.61 -11.92
N TYR A 68 4.46 -3.85 -11.85
CA TYR A 68 4.28 -4.91 -12.82
C TYR A 68 3.78 -6.21 -12.18
N LEU A 69 3.19 -7.09 -13.01
CA LEU A 69 2.56 -8.30 -12.49
C LEU A 69 3.57 -9.39 -12.11
N GLY A 70 4.69 -9.47 -12.82
CA GLY A 70 5.64 -10.57 -12.68
C GLY A 70 5.08 -11.92 -13.13
N GLU A 71 5.92 -12.95 -13.09
CA GLU A 71 5.55 -14.34 -13.28
C GLU A 71 5.45 -15.05 -11.94
N GLY A 72 4.41 -15.86 -11.74
CA GLY A 72 4.21 -16.60 -10.52
C GLY A 72 2.79 -17.14 -10.37
N LYS A 73 2.49 -17.67 -9.19
CA LYS A 73 1.23 -18.38 -8.90
C LYS A 73 0.04 -17.47 -8.57
N TYR A 74 0.29 -16.19 -8.27
CA TYR A 74 -0.77 -15.30 -7.84
C TYR A 74 -1.49 -14.64 -9.01
N GLY A 75 -2.78 -14.94 -9.17
CA GLY A 75 -3.63 -14.38 -10.21
C GLY A 75 -4.12 -12.97 -9.85
N LYS A 76 -4.28 -12.15 -10.89
CA LYS A 76 -4.95 -10.86 -10.80
C LYS A 76 -6.45 -11.03 -10.55
N TYR A 77 -7.05 -12.05 -11.16
CA TYR A 77 -8.49 -12.31 -11.11
C TYR A 77 -8.78 -13.69 -10.56
N GLU A 78 -9.88 -13.78 -9.81
CA GLU A 78 -10.52 -15.01 -9.40
C GLU A 78 -12.04 -14.82 -9.55
N ASN A 79 -12.73 -15.76 -10.22
CA ASN A 79 -14.18 -15.68 -10.49
C ASN A 79 -14.61 -14.33 -11.10
N ASN A 80 -13.88 -13.82 -12.08
CA ASN A 80 -14.08 -12.53 -12.75
C ASN A 80 -14.00 -11.29 -11.84
N LYS A 81 -13.47 -11.41 -10.64
CA LYS A 81 -13.21 -10.30 -9.72
C LYS A 81 -11.72 -10.18 -9.44
N ASN A 82 -11.26 -8.98 -9.13
CA ASN A 82 -9.90 -8.84 -8.64
C ASN A 82 -9.71 -9.63 -7.34
N THR A 83 -8.55 -10.27 -7.21
CA THR A 83 -8.16 -10.90 -5.95
C THR A 83 -7.89 -9.83 -4.87
N LYS A 84 -8.05 -10.19 -3.60
CA LYS A 84 -7.70 -9.31 -2.47
C LYS A 84 -6.22 -8.90 -2.49
N ASN A 85 -5.34 -9.80 -2.95
CA ASN A 85 -3.91 -9.54 -3.12
C ASN A 85 -3.69 -8.43 -4.16
N TYR A 86 -4.31 -8.56 -5.33
CA TYR A 86 -4.17 -7.56 -6.39
C TYR A 86 -4.78 -6.20 -6.02
N ASP A 87 -5.95 -6.18 -5.40
CA ASP A 87 -6.56 -4.92 -4.95
C ASP A 87 -5.73 -4.22 -3.87
N GLY A 88 -5.18 -4.96 -2.90
CA GLY A 88 -4.27 -4.42 -1.89
C GLY A 88 -3.04 -3.77 -2.50
N TRP A 89 -2.34 -4.51 -3.37
CA TRP A 89 -1.16 -4.05 -4.10
C TRP A 89 -1.44 -2.83 -4.97
N ARG A 90 -2.47 -2.91 -5.81
CA ARG A 90 -2.86 -1.80 -6.70
C ARG A 90 -3.23 -0.54 -5.94
N ASN A 91 -3.97 -0.65 -4.85
CA ASN A 91 -4.38 0.50 -4.04
C ASN A 91 -3.17 1.13 -3.30
N MET A 92 -2.21 0.31 -2.85
CA MET A 92 -0.95 0.79 -2.29
C MET A 92 -0.17 1.61 -3.32
N LEU A 93 0.03 1.10 -4.55
CA LEU A 93 0.70 1.84 -5.62
C LEU A 93 -0.06 3.11 -6.02
N LYS A 94 -1.40 3.06 -6.12
CA LYS A 94 -2.20 4.24 -6.49
C LYS A 94 -2.04 5.38 -5.49
N ARG A 95 -2.12 5.12 -4.21
CA ARG A 95 -1.97 6.18 -3.20
C ARG A 95 -0.55 6.75 -3.13
N CYS A 96 0.47 5.99 -3.53
CA CYS A 96 1.86 6.45 -3.56
C CYS A 96 2.24 7.17 -4.87
N TYR A 97 1.72 6.73 -6.02
CA TYR A 97 2.26 7.16 -7.33
C TYR A 97 1.22 7.76 -8.28
N ASN A 98 -0.08 7.76 -7.97
CA ASN A 98 -1.09 8.37 -8.83
C ASN A 98 -1.58 9.71 -8.24
N PRO A 99 -1.16 10.88 -8.80
CA PRO A 99 -1.60 12.19 -8.32
C PRO A 99 -3.11 12.42 -8.37
N LYS A 100 -3.85 11.64 -9.17
CA LYS A 100 -5.32 11.71 -9.27
C LYS A 100 -6.03 10.87 -8.21
N ASP A 101 -5.30 10.06 -7.43
CA ASP A 101 -5.89 9.30 -6.33
C ASP A 101 -6.24 10.24 -5.16
N LYS A 102 -7.44 10.07 -4.61
CA LYS A 102 -7.94 10.92 -3.50
C LYS A 102 -7.09 10.86 -2.23
N GLN A 103 -6.27 9.83 -2.08
CA GLN A 103 -5.38 9.67 -0.93
C GLN A 103 -3.94 10.12 -1.23
N TYR A 104 -3.60 10.43 -2.49
CA TYR A 104 -2.25 10.78 -2.88
C TYR A 104 -1.65 11.91 -2.02
N SER A 105 -2.42 12.96 -1.73
CA SER A 105 -1.96 14.08 -0.88
C SER A 105 -1.53 13.68 0.53
N ARG A 106 -1.97 12.53 1.02
CA ARG A 106 -1.62 11.98 2.35
C ARG A 106 -0.46 10.99 2.29
N TYR A 107 -0.18 10.42 1.10
CA TYR A 107 0.85 9.39 0.89
C TYR A 107 1.94 9.87 -0.07
N GLY A 108 1.82 9.67 -1.36
CA GLY A 108 2.82 10.05 -2.35
C GLY A 108 3.15 11.55 -2.30
N GLY A 109 2.16 12.42 -2.11
CA GLY A 109 2.35 13.86 -1.93
C GLY A 109 3.15 14.24 -0.67
N ARG A 110 3.35 13.31 0.27
CA ARG A 110 4.22 13.47 1.46
C ARG A 110 5.51 12.63 1.37
N GLY A 111 5.83 12.10 0.18
CA GLY A 111 7.03 11.31 -0.06
C GLY A 111 6.93 9.85 0.40
N VAL A 112 5.71 9.30 0.52
CA VAL A 112 5.53 7.87 0.78
C VAL A 112 5.76 7.09 -0.51
N THR A 113 6.60 6.05 -0.42
CA THR A 113 7.01 5.18 -1.53
C THR A 113 6.74 3.71 -1.23
N VAL A 114 6.97 2.87 -2.22
CA VAL A 114 6.95 1.40 -2.10
C VAL A 114 8.34 0.88 -2.45
N CYS A 115 8.85 -0.11 -1.71
CA CYS A 115 10.14 -0.73 -2.01
C CYS A 115 10.14 -1.44 -3.36
N ASP A 116 11.31 -1.55 -3.99
CA ASP A 116 11.45 -2.13 -5.34
C ASP A 116 10.92 -3.57 -5.40
N ASN A 117 11.13 -4.36 -4.35
CA ASN A 117 10.63 -5.72 -4.26
C ASN A 117 9.11 -5.82 -4.45
N TRP A 118 8.35 -4.85 -3.90
CA TRP A 118 6.89 -4.83 -4.01
C TRP A 118 6.34 -4.11 -5.24
N LEU A 119 7.20 -3.61 -6.12
CA LEU A 119 6.79 -3.21 -7.47
C LEU A 119 6.36 -4.44 -8.28
N ASN A 120 6.90 -5.62 -7.98
CA ASN A 120 6.44 -6.91 -8.47
C ASN A 120 5.22 -7.39 -7.65
N PHE A 121 4.08 -7.59 -8.31
CA PHE A 121 2.86 -8.07 -7.66
C PHE A 121 3.04 -9.45 -7.02
N GLN A 122 3.82 -10.37 -7.63
CA GLN A 122 4.02 -11.70 -7.07
C GLN A 122 4.67 -11.64 -5.69
N ASN A 123 5.69 -10.80 -5.53
CA ASN A 123 6.42 -10.66 -4.26
C ASN A 123 5.53 -10.06 -3.15
N TYR A 124 4.74 -9.03 -3.49
CA TYR A 124 3.75 -8.49 -2.53
C TYR A 124 2.70 -9.53 -2.16
N ALA A 125 2.18 -10.27 -3.14
CA ALA A 125 1.14 -11.26 -2.90
C ALA A 125 1.65 -12.41 -2.03
N GLU A 126 2.88 -12.90 -2.26
CA GLU A 126 3.52 -13.91 -1.43
C GLU A 126 3.70 -13.42 0.01
N TRP A 127 4.24 -12.22 0.19
CA TRP A 127 4.38 -11.64 1.52
C TRP A 127 3.01 -11.51 2.20
N ARG A 128 1.99 -11.03 1.48
CA ARG A 128 0.65 -10.90 2.04
C ARG A 128 0.05 -12.23 2.49
N GLU A 129 0.18 -13.29 1.69
CA GLU A 129 -0.30 -14.63 2.07
C GLU A 129 0.37 -15.15 3.34
N ASN A 130 1.66 -14.87 3.52
CA ASN A 130 2.44 -15.34 4.66
C ASN A 130 2.25 -14.48 5.93
N ASN A 131 1.80 -13.23 5.80
CA ASN A 131 1.74 -12.27 6.92
C ASN A 131 0.31 -11.78 7.22
N PHE A 132 -0.68 -12.14 6.39
CA PHE A 132 -2.07 -11.77 6.64
C PHE A 132 -2.67 -12.65 7.73
N TYR A 133 -3.28 -12.01 8.70
CA TYR A 133 -4.13 -12.66 9.71
C TYR A 133 -5.47 -11.93 9.80
N GLN A 134 -6.45 -12.55 10.42
CA GLN A 134 -7.78 -11.99 10.58
C GLN A 134 -8.15 -11.96 12.07
N VAL A 135 -8.63 -10.83 12.54
CA VAL A 135 -9.19 -10.70 13.89
C VAL A 135 -10.70 -10.59 13.75
N ASN A 136 -11.42 -11.63 14.18
CA ASN A 136 -12.87 -11.72 14.03
C ASN A 136 -13.34 -11.27 12.64
N ASP A 137 -14.43 -10.51 12.56
CA ASP A 137 -14.94 -9.92 11.30
C ASP A 137 -14.43 -8.48 11.07
N GLU A 138 -13.36 -8.07 11.75
CA GLU A 138 -12.84 -6.72 11.62
C GLU A 138 -12.18 -6.49 10.27
N LYS A 139 -12.29 -5.27 9.77
CA LYS A 139 -11.56 -4.85 8.58
C LYS A 139 -10.09 -4.69 8.91
N MET A 140 -9.25 -5.49 8.24
CA MET A 140 -7.80 -5.41 8.36
C MET A 140 -7.24 -4.38 7.39
N GLN A 141 -6.25 -3.63 7.83
CA GLN A 141 -5.56 -2.60 7.04
C GLN A 141 -4.06 -2.85 7.04
N LEU A 142 -3.41 -2.56 5.92
CA LEU A 142 -1.94 -2.56 5.83
C LEU A 142 -1.42 -1.24 6.36
N ASP A 143 -0.71 -1.28 7.45
CA ASP A 143 0.00 -0.15 8.03
C ASP A 143 1.52 -0.24 7.77
N LYS A 144 2.20 0.91 7.68
CA LYS A 144 3.63 1.01 7.37
C LYS A 144 4.46 1.72 8.43
N ASP A 145 3.81 2.41 9.37
CA ASP A 145 4.47 3.31 10.32
C ASP A 145 4.15 3.04 11.81
N ILE A 146 3.28 2.10 12.12
CA ILE A 146 3.06 1.66 13.51
C ILE A 146 4.30 0.97 14.08
N LEU A 147 4.97 0.10 13.31
CA LEU A 147 6.20 -0.56 13.76
C LEU A 147 7.38 0.41 13.89
N PHE A 148 7.47 1.36 12.96
CA PHE A 148 8.54 2.35 12.86
C PHE A 148 7.94 3.74 12.64
N LYS A 149 7.74 4.48 13.73
CA LYS A 149 7.10 5.82 13.71
C LYS A 149 7.78 6.75 12.70
N GLY A 150 6.99 7.33 11.81
CA GLY A 150 7.48 8.25 10.78
C GLY A 150 8.01 7.59 9.51
N ASN A 151 7.98 6.25 9.42
CA ASN A 151 8.39 5.53 8.20
C ASN A 151 7.50 5.94 7.01
N LYS A 152 8.16 6.07 5.84
CA LYS A 152 7.51 6.47 4.58
C LYS A 152 7.61 5.42 3.48
N ILE A 153 8.08 4.22 3.77
CA ILE A 153 8.30 3.17 2.77
C ILE A 153 7.39 1.98 3.09
N TYR A 154 6.60 1.55 2.11
CA TYR A 154 5.93 0.26 2.17
C TYR A 154 6.93 -0.83 1.82
N SER A 155 7.25 -1.71 2.76
CA SER A 155 8.17 -2.83 2.56
C SER A 155 7.83 -4.02 3.46
N PRO A 156 8.35 -5.24 3.17
CA PRO A 156 8.19 -6.40 4.03
C PRO A 156 8.58 -6.16 5.48
N GLU A 157 9.62 -5.36 5.70
CA GLU A 157 10.26 -5.14 7.01
C GLU A 157 9.49 -4.12 7.86
N THR A 158 8.73 -3.21 7.21
CA THR A 158 8.10 -2.08 7.91
C THR A 158 6.59 -2.19 8.00
N CYS A 159 5.99 -3.07 7.19
CA CYS A 159 4.55 -3.18 7.10
C CYS A 159 3.99 -4.32 7.95
N ILE A 160 2.82 -4.07 8.51
CA ILE A 160 2.05 -5.06 9.25
C ILE A 160 0.55 -4.87 8.97
N PHE A 161 -0.21 -5.97 9.00
CA PHE A 161 -1.67 -5.87 8.98
C PHE A 161 -2.19 -5.55 10.38
N VAL A 162 -3.13 -4.61 10.45
CA VAL A 162 -3.73 -4.20 11.72
C VAL A 162 -5.26 -4.13 11.62
N PRO A 163 -6.00 -4.49 12.68
CA PRO A 163 -7.43 -4.19 12.77
C PRO A 163 -7.69 -2.69 12.60
N GLN A 164 -8.80 -2.35 11.95
CA GLN A 164 -9.17 -0.95 11.72
C GLN A 164 -9.19 -0.13 13.02
N ARG A 165 -9.73 -0.69 14.11
CA ARG A 165 -9.78 -0.03 15.42
C ARG A 165 -8.38 0.34 15.94
N ILE A 166 -7.38 -0.52 15.75
CA ILE A 166 -5.99 -0.20 16.10
C ILE A 166 -5.46 0.90 15.19
N ASN A 167 -5.62 0.77 13.87
CA ASN A 167 -5.10 1.76 12.91
C ASN A 167 -5.62 3.18 13.19
N GLU A 168 -6.88 3.29 13.60
CA GLU A 168 -7.51 4.57 13.91
C GLU A 168 -6.91 5.29 15.12
N LEU A 169 -6.29 4.56 16.05
CA LEU A 169 -5.56 5.19 17.16
C LEU A 169 -4.37 6.03 16.69
N PHE A 170 -3.81 5.73 15.52
CA PHE A 170 -2.59 6.38 15.00
C PHE A 170 -2.86 7.40 13.88
N VAL A 171 -4.13 7.60 13.50
CA VAL A 171 -4.50 8.61 12.50
C VAL A 171 -4.35 10.01 13.09
N LYS A 172 -3.61 10.88 12.38
CA LYS A 172 -3.41 12.29 12.72
C LYS A 172 -4.36 13.17 11.90
N SER A 173 -4.99 14.17 12.56
CA SER A 173 -5.93 15.12 11.93
C SER A 173 -5.31 16.52 11.84
N ASP A 174 -4.23 16.65 11.06
CA ASP A 174 -3.43 17.89 10.97
C ASP A 174 -4.20 19.09 10.38
N LYS A 175 -5.20 18.86 9.51
CA LYS A 175 -5.84 19.91 8.71
C LYS A 175 -6.70 20.92 9.50
N THR A 176 -7.17 20.55 10.68
CA THR A 176 -8.12 21.36 11.48
C THR A 176 -7.52 21.93 12.74
N ARG A 177 -6.25 21.65 13.01
CA ARG A 177 -5.60 21.91 14.30
C ARG A 177 -4.90 23.27 14.38
N GLY A 178 -4.43 23.83 13.24
CA GLY A 178 -3.57 25.00 13.24
C GLY A 178 -2.22 24.72 13.90
N ASP A 179 -1.67 25.69 14.63
CA ASP A 179 -0.35 25.61 15.28
C ASP A 179 -0.37 24.98 16.68
N LEU A 180 -1.55 24.55 17.16
CA LEU A 180 -1.67 23.92 18.47
C LEU A 180 -1.22 22.44 18.44
N PRO A 181 -0.72 21.91 19.57
CA PRO A 181 -0.41 20.49 19.72
C PRO A 181 -1.63 19.58 19.45
N ILE A 182 -1.36 18.32 19.10
CA ILE A 182 -2.41 17.32 18.92
C ILE A 182 -3.25 17.17 20.21
N GLY A 183 -4.59 17.10 20.06
CA GLY A 183 -5.50 16.94 21.19
C GLY A 183 -5.72 18.20 22.02
N VAL A 184 -5.26 19.36 21.54
CA VAL A 184 -5.43 20.66 22.21
C VAL A 184 -6.26 21.58 21.32
N ARG A 185 -7.18 22.33 21.94
CA ARG A 185 -7.88 23.45 21.30
C ARG A 185 -7.89 24.67 22.23
N GLN A 186 -7.88 25.88 21.65
CA GLN A 186 -8.00 27.11 22.39
C GLN A 186 -9.47 27.37 22.78
N LEU A 187 -9.68 27.84 23.98
CA LEU A 187 -10.94 28.33 24.50
C LEU A 187 -10.88 29.87 24.69
N PRO A 188 -12.02 30.55 24.94
CA PRO A 188 -12.01 31.93 25.39
C PRO A 188 -11.13 32.14 26.62
N TYR A 189 -10.71 33.39 26.85
CA TYR A 189 -9.90 33.82 28.00
C TYR A 189 -8.50 33.15 28.06
N ASN A 190 -7.90 32.88 26.89
CA ASN A 190 -6.57 32.27 26.78
C ASN A 190 -6.43 30.96 27.56
N LYS A 191 -7.49 30.17 27.64
CA LYS A 191 -7.44 28.81 28.19
C LYS A 191 -7.31 27.79 27.08
N PHE A 192 -6.77 26.63 27.41
CA PHE A 192 -6.54 25.51 26.50
C PHE A 192 -7.21 24.24 27.01
N GLN A 193 -7.97 23.59 26.16
CA GLN A 193 -8.64 22.34 26.51
C GLN A 193 -7.94 21.17 25.88
N ALA A 194 -7.56 20.19 26.69
CA ALA A 194 -7.21 18.85 26.23
C ALA A 194 -8.48 18.08 25.90
N TYR A 195 -8.49 17.41 24.73
CA TYR A 195 -9.64 16.61 24.29
C TYR A 195 -9.22 15.43 23.41
N TYR A 196 -10.06 14.42 23.39
CA TYR A 196 -9.95 13.27 22.50
C TYR A 196 -11.28 13.05 21.78
N ASN A 197 -11.23 12.88 20.48
CA ASN A 197 -12.37 12.39 19.70
C ASN A 197 -12.13 10.92 19.39
N ASN A 198 -13.02 10.04 19.88
CA ASN A 198 -12.92 8.66 19.49
C ASN A 198 -13.38 8.46 18.04
N TYR A 199 -13.13 7.27 17.50
CA TYR A 199 -13.52 6.88 16.15
C TYR A 199 -15.00 7.13 15.81
N ASN A 200 -15.90 6.96 16.78
CA ASN A 200 -17.33 7.22 16.61
C ASN A 200 -17.69 8.70 16.71
N GLY A 201 -16.70 9.60 16.72
CA GLY A 201 -16.90 11.04 16.84
C GLY A 201 -17.30 11.51 18.24
N LYS A 202 -17.25 10.63 19.25
CA LYS A 202 -17.55 11.02 20.63
C LYS A 202 -16.42 11.86 21.19
N PHE A 203 -16.77 13.08 21.58
CA PHE A 203 -15.87 14.03 22.24
C PHE A 203 -15.69 13.66 23.72
N ILE A 204 -14.44 13.64 24.17
CA ILE A 204 -14.06 13.45 25.57
C ILE A 204 -13.20 14.63 25.99
N SER A 205 -13.65 15.40 26.99
CA SER A 205 -12.86 16.47 27.60
C SER A 205 -11.92 15.88 28.64
N LEU A 206 -10.64 16.25 28.56
CA LEU A 206 -9.57 15.76 29.44
C LEU A 206 -9.12 16.82 30.46
N GLY A 207 -9.67 18.03 30.36
CA GLY A 207 -9.38 19.14 31.27
C GLY A 207 -9.17 20.45 30.53
N VAL A 208 -9.09 21.55 31.32
CA VAL A 208 -8.81 22.91 30.85
C VAL A 208 -7.59 23.44 31.60
N TYR A 209 -6.66 24.05 30.88
CA TYR A 209 -5.32 24.40 31.33
C TYR A 209 -4.98 25.85 30.96
N ASP A 210 -3.92 26.36 31.54
CA ASP A 210 -3.43 27.72 31.28
C ASP A 210 -2.49 27.77 30.04
N THR A 211 -1.83 26.67 29.72
CA THR A 211 -0.92 26.60 28.59
C THR A 211 -1.28 25.46 27.65
N PRO A 212 -0.92 25.54 26.35
CA PRO A 212 -1.12 24.44 25.41
C PRO A 212 -0.26 23.21 25.73
N GLU A 213 0.91 23.42 26.36
CA GLU A 213 1.83 22.34 26.78
C GLU A 213 1.22 21.49 27.90
N GLU A 214 0.61 22.13 28.92
CA GLU A 214 -0.09 21.40 30.00
C GLU A 214 -1.28 20.61 29.44
N ALA A 215 -2.07 21.21 28.56
CA ALA A 215 -3.16 20.53 27.88
C ALA A 215 -2.65 19.33 27.06
N PHE A 216 -1.54 19.50 26.33
CA PHE A 216 -0.92 18.42 25.58
C PHE A 216 -0.45 17.27 26.47
N LEU A 217 0.18 17.55 27.62
CA LEU A 217 0.61 16.49 28.55
C LEU A 217 -0.56 15.63 29.03
N SER A 218 -1.70 16.26 29.34
CA SER A 218 -2.92 15.54 29.69
C SER A 218 -3.44 14.67 28.53
N TYR A 219 -3.45 15.19 27.31
CA TYR A 219 -3.80 14.40 26.11
C TYR A 219 -2.82 13.25 25.88
N LYS A 220 -1.51 13.50 25.96
CA LYS A 220 -0.46 12.49 25.78
C LYS A 220 -0.67 11.32 26.74
N GLN A 221 -0.81 11.61 28.03
CA GLN A 221 -1.01 10.58 29.05
C GLN A 221 -2.28 9.75 28.78
N PHE A 222 -3.39 10.42 28.46
CA PHE A 222 -4.63 9.72 28.12
C PHE A 222 -4.47 8.84 26.89
N LYS A 223 -3.87 9.38 25.82
CA LYS A 223 -3.73 8.68 24.54
C LYS A 223 -2.82 7.46 24.63
N GLU A 224 -1.68 7.57 25.31
CA GLU A 224 -0.75 6.47 25.52
C GLU A 224 -1.36 5.37 26.39
N ASN A 225 -2.12 5.73 27.44
CA ASN A 225 -2.85 4.76 28.25
C ASN A 225 -3.94 4.04 27.43
N LEU A 226 -4.67 4.78 26.59
CA LEU A 226 -5.68 4.19 25.71
C LEU A 226 -5.05 3.21 24.70
N ILE A 227 -3.89 3.56 24.12
CA ILE A 227 -3.16 2.67 23.19
C ILE A 227 -2.76 1.38 23.90
N LYS A 228 -2.22 1.46 25.12
CA LYS A 228 -1.85 0.29 25.92
C LYS A 228 -3.06 -0.57 26.30
N GLN A 229 -4.15 0.07 26.71
CA GLN A 229 -5.41 -0.64 27.00
C GLN A 229 -5.92 -1.41 25.78
N VAL A 230 -5.96 -0.77 24.60
CA VAL A 230 -6.37 -1.45 23.37
C VAL A 230 -5.37 -2.55 22.99
N ALA A 231 -4.06 -2.33 23.17
CA ALA A 231 -3.07 -3.38 22.94
C ALA A 231 -3.33 -4.62 23.82
N ASP A 232 -3.65 -4.43 25.11
CA ASP A 232 -3.97 -5.54 26.02
C ASP A 232 -5.26 -6.28 25.63
N GLU A 233 -6.29 -5.54 25.18
CA GLU A 233 -7.52 -6.13 24.64
C GLU A 233 -7.24 -7.03 23.42
N TYR A 234 -6.32 -6.62 22.56
CA TYR A 234 -5.99 -7.33 21.31
C TYR A 234 -4.83 -8.32 21.44
N LYS A 235 -4.11 -8.35 22.56
CA LYS A 235 -2.93 -9.19 22.78
C LYS A 235 -3.08 -10.65 22.34
N PRO A 236 -4.23 -11.34 22.55
CA PRO A 236 -4.39 -12.73 22.12
C PRO A 236 -4.54 -12.91 20.61
N TYR A 237 -4.80 -11.84 19.85
CA TYR A 237 -5.26 -11.89 18.46
C TYR A 237 -4.28 -11.27 17.47
N ILE A 238 -3.29 -10.50 17.95
CA ILE A 238 -2.35 -9.74 17.11
C ILE A 238 -0.92 -10.27 17.27
N PRO A 239 -0.06 -10.09 16.26
CA PRO A 239 1.36 -10.43 16.36
C PRO A 239 2.04 -9.70 17.53
N LYS A 240 3.00 -10.40 18.16
CA LYS A 240 3.76 -9.87 19.30
C LYS A 240 4.45 -8.54 18.99
N GLU A 241 4.99 -8.40 17.79
CA GLU A 241 5.67 -7.18 17.33
C GLU A 241 4.72 -5.97 17.27
N LEU A 242 3.46 -6.16 16.86
CA LEU A 242 2.45 -5.10 16.89
C LEU A 242 2.11 -4.70 18.32
N TYR A 243 1.89 -5.68 19.20
CA TYR A 243 1.65 -5.44 20.62
C TYR A 243 2.79 -4.63 21.27
N GLU A 244 4.04 -5.03 21.03
CA GLU A 244 5.21 -4.35 21.56
C GLU A 244 5.38 -2.93 20.98
N ALA A 245 5.09 -2.75 19.68
CA ALA A 245 5.11 -1.44 19.05
C ALA A 245 4.06 -0.49 19.67
N MET A 246 2.85 -0.98 19.93
CA MET A 246 1.81 -0.21 20.60
C MET A 246 2.21 0.18 22.04
N TYR A 247 2.83 -0.74 22.78
CA TYR A 247 3.24 -0.47 24.17
C TYR A 247 4.35 0.57 24.31
N ARG A 248 5.30 0.63 23.35
CA ARG A 248 6.39 1.62 23.34
C ARG A 248 6.04 2.90 22.58
N TRP A 249 4.79 3.01 22.08
CA TRP A 249 4.38 4.20 21.34
C TRP A 249 4.34 5.43 22.23
N GLU A 250 5.03 6.47 21.79
CA GLU A 250 5.03 7.78 22.44
C GLU A 250 4.37 8.82 21.54
N VAL A 251 3.48 9.60 22.13
CA VAL A 251 2.88 10.76 21.46
C VAL A 251 3.83 11.95 21.59
N ASP A 252 4.21 12.53 20.45
CA ASP A 252 5.07 13.71 20.40
C ASP A 252 4.23 14.98 20.22
N ILE A 253 4.70 16.11 20.77
CA ILE A 253 4.02 17.41 20.68
C ILE A 253 3.92 17.90 19.23
N ASN A 254 4.85 17.46 18.37
CA ASN A 254 4.92 17.79 16.95
C ASN A 254 4.20 16.76 16.05
N ASP A 255 3.50 15.79 16.65
CA ASP A 255 2.77 14.75 15.90
C ASP A 255 1.65 15.30 15.03
#